data_3c7369bfe284416b92fba2b3beead2a2
#
_entry.id   3c7369bfe284416b92fba2b3beead2a2
#
_cell.length_a   1.000
_cell.length_b   1.000
_cell.length_c   1.000
_cell.angle_alpha   90.00
_cell.angle_beta   90.00
_cell.angle_gamma   90.00
#
_symmetry.space_group_name_H-M   'P 1'
#
loop_
_entity.id
_entity.type
_entity.pdbx_description
1 polymer ?
#
loop_
_entity_poly.entity_id
_entity_poly.type
_entity_poly.pdbx_seq_one_letter_code
_entity_poly.pdbx_strand_id
1 'polypeptide(L)'
;MKKKVLSTFDEQGYYLTRGLFSQRAISFLEKEFDKIVNQMNASNENINARWGSELTKAIEDPKSMVLHTHNVQSYSQKMLNMVQNKNLLDVVESLIGPDIILHHTKLFLKPPKIGSAFPLHQDWSYFPTQSNSMVAAVVHLSKSKENMGRIRLVKGSHKMGRVKGSDGHSYVKDIHGSHDLESAHAVDADPGDVLFFHCCSLHGSKANKSENSRKTVLIQLYSGKDKIEYSTHKNVQLTLRGWNHYATRSNVDGIGV
;
A
#
# COMPACT_ATOMS: atom_id res chain seq x y z
N MET A 1 20.03 -2.54 13.65
CA MET A 1 18.79 -2.07 12.99
C MET A 1 18.07 -3.23 12.28
N LYS A 2 18.68 -3.94 11.33
CA LYS A 2 18.05 -5.05 10.55
C LYS A 2 17.35 -6.11 11.44
N LYS A 3 18.01 -6.62 12.51
CA LYS A 3 17.40 -7.62 13.43
C LYS A 3 16.12 -7.13 14.10
N LYS A 4 16.07 -5.86 14.54
CA LYS A 4 14.86 -5.27 15.16
C LYS A 4 13.73 -5.09 14.17
N VAL A 5 14.03 -4.66 12.94
CA VAL A 5 13.05 -4.53 11.84
C VAL A 5 12.39 -5.89 11.61
N LEU A 6 13.21 -6.91 11.35
CA LEU A 6 12.73 -8.26 11.05
C LEU A 6 11.92 -8.85 12.22
N SER A 7 12.46 -8.82 13.46
CA SER A 7 11.74 -9.38 14.61
C SER A 7 10.38 -8.71 14.88
N THR A 8 10.29 -7.38 14.73
CA THR A 8 9.02 -6.67 14.89
C THR A 8 8.04 -7.03 13.78
N PHE A 9 8.53 -7.11 12.54
CA PHE A 9 7.70 -7.48 11.39
C PHE A 9 7.19 -8.92 11.48
N ASP A 10 8.04 -9.87 11.89
CA ASP A 10 7.68 -11.27 12.11
C ASP A 10 6.66 -11.44 13.26
N GLU A 11 6.75 -10.59 14.28
CA GLU A 11 5.81 -10.63 15.40
C GLU A 11 4.47 -10.00 15.04
N GLN A 12 4.48 -8.79 14.47
CA GLN A 12 3.31 -7.94 14.32
C GLN A 12 2.69 -7.95 12.92
N GLY A 13 3.44 -8.37 11.89
CA GLY A 13 3.03 -8.31 10.48
C GLY A 13 3.24 -6.95 9.83
N TYR A 14 3.80 -5.98 10.57
CA TYR A 14 4.11 -4.65 10.05
C TYR A 14 5.27 -4.00 10.81
N TYR A 15 5.85 -2.97 10.19
CA TYR A 15 6.90 -2.14 10.79
C TYR A 15 6.76 -0.69 10.32
N LEU A 16 6.86 0.27 11.23
CA LEU A 16 6.84 1.70 10.92
C LEU A 16 8.24 2.30 11.09
N THR A 17 8.80 2.81 10.00
CA THR A 17 10.05 3.57 10.02
C THR A 17 9.72 5.06 10.09
N ARG A 18 10.20 5.71 11.14
CA ARG A 18 10.04 7.15 11.32
C ARG A 18 11.06 7.93 10.50
N GLY A 19 10.61 8.98 9.82
CA GLY A 19 11.47 9.94 9.13
C GLY A 19 12.40 9.30 8.07
N LEU A 20 11.97 8.24 7.39
CA LEU A 20 12.75 7.59 6.35
C LEU A 20 13.10 8.57 5.21
N PHE A 21 12.14 9.42 4.87
CA PHE A 21 12.35 10.54 3.94
C PHE A 21 12.46 11.86 4.71
N SER A 22 13.42 12.70 4.34
CA SER A 22 13.57 14.03 4.93
C SER A 22 12.37 14.93 4.56
N GLN A 23 12.10 15.96 5.39
CA GLN A 23 11.04 16.93 5.12
C GLN A 23 11.23 17.63 3.77
N ARG A 24 12.48 17.91 3.38
CA ARG A 24 12.81 18.47 2.06
C ARG A 24 12.38 17.52 0.93
N ALA A 25 12.68 16.24 1.04
CA ALA A 25 12.27 15.24 0.05
C ALA A 25 10.73 15.14 -0.04
N ILE A 26 10.05 15.11 1.11
CA ILE A 26 8.60 15.05 1.18
C ILE A 26 7.94 16.27 0.54
N SER A 27 8.44 17.47 0.80
CA SER A 27 7.92 18.70 0.16
C SER A 27 7.97 18.66 -1.37
N PHE A 28 9.01 18.03 -1.95
CA PHE A 28 9.09 17.82 -3.39
C PHE A 28 8.14 16.72 -3.88
N LEU A 29 8.05 15.62 -3.15
CA LEU A 29 7.17 14.50 -3.51
C LEU A 29 5.69 14.89 -3.40
N GLU A 30 5.32 15.70 -2.41
CA GLU A 30 3.95 16.19 -2.25
C GLU A 30 3.55 17.09 -3.45
N LYS A 31 4.45 17.96 -3.93
CA LYS A 31 4.21 18.74 -5.14
C LYS A 31 4.00 17.88 -6.39
N GLU A 32 4.81 16.82 -6.54
CA GLU A 32 4.63 15.88 -7.65
C GLU A 32 3.31 15.09 -7.52
N PHE A 33 2.95 14.70 -6.29
CA PHE A 33 1.66 14.07 -5.99
C PHE A 33 0.49 14.94 -6.44
N ASP A 34 0.50 16.23 -6.06
CA ASP A 34 -0.57 17.18 -6.43
C ASP A 34 -0.63 17.40 -7.94
N LYS A 35 0.52 17.44 -8.64
CA LYS A 35 0.55 17.51 -10.12
C LYS A 35 -0.09 16.29 -10.76
N ILE A 36 0.19 15.08 -10.26
CA ILE A 36 -0.42 13.85 -10.77
C ILE A 36 -1.93 13.89 -10.57
N VAL A 37 -2.41 14.27 -9.38
CA VAL A 37 -3.85 14.40 -9.09
C VAL A 37 -4.51 15.41 -10.04
N ASN A 38 -3.89 16.58 -10.25
CA ASN A 38 -4.41 17.60 -11.15
C ASN A 38 -4.45 17.12 -12.61
N GLN A 39 -3.42 16.39 -13.06
CA GLN A 39 -3.40 15.80 -14.41
C GLN A 39 -4.50 14.76 -14.58
N MET A 40 -4.73 13.91 -13.58
CA MET A 40 -5.79 12.91 -13.62
C MET A 40 -7.18 13.56 -13.61
N ASN A 41 -7.40 14.57 -12.78
CA ASN A 41 -8.65 15.32 -12.80
C ASN A 41 -8.92 15.99 -14.15
N ALA A 42 -7.86 16.47 -14.83
CA ALA A 42 -7.99 17.09 -16.16
C ALA A 42 -8.23 16.07 -17.28
N SER A 43 -7.98 14.79 -17.07
CA SER A 43 -8.25 13.73 -18.08
C SER A 43 -9.73 13.37 -18.23
N ASN A 44 -10.57 13.82 -17.30
CA ASN A 44 -11.99 13.44 -17.18
C ASN A 44 -12.22 11.92 -16.94
N GLU A 45 -11.18 11.18 -16.57
CA GLU A 45 -11.32 9.77 -16.19
C GLU A 45 -11.86 9.66 -14.76
N ASN A 46 -12.58 8.57 -14.49
CA ASN A 46 -13.02 8.27 -13.13
C ASN A 46 -11.84 7.76 -12.31
N ILE A 47 -11.31 8.60 -11.43
CA ILE A 47 -10.21 8.25 -10.51
C ILE A 47 -10.69 7.99 -9.08
N ASN A 48 -11.99 7.85 -8.86
CA ASN A 48 -12.53 7.50 -7.55
C ASN A 48 -12.49 5.98 -7.32
N ALA A 49 -11.62 5.53 -6.42
CA ALA A 49 -11.44 4.13 -6.03
C ALA A 49 -12.27 3.74 -4.78
N ARG A 50 -13.36 4.41 -4.52
CA ARG A 50 -14.27 4.03 -3.44
C ARG A 50 -14.75 2.59 -3.65
N TRP A 51 -14.65 1.78 -2.61
CA TRP A 51 -15.19 0.42 -2.66
C TRP A 51 -16.70 0.45 -2.44
N GLY A 52 -17.45 -0.01 -3.44
CA GLY A 52 -18.91 -0.06 -3.40
C GLY A 52 -19.50 -1.30 -2.70
N SER A 53 -18.76 -1.92 -1.78
CA SER A 53 -19.18 -3.15 -1.08
C SER A 53 -20.19 -2.88 0.03
N GLU A 54 -20.89 -3.93 0.48
CA GLU A 54 -21.80 -3.85 1.64
C GLU A 54 -21.05 -3.44 2.92
N LEU A 55 -19.81 -3.92 3.08
CA LEU A 55 -18.97 -3.53 4.23
C LEU A 55 -18.65 -2.04 4.19
N THR A 56 -18.36 -1.47 3.02
CA THR A 56 -18.08 -0.05 2.87
C THR A 56 -19.34 0.78 3.14
N LYS A 57 -20.48 0.39 2.60
CA LYS A 57 -21.77 1.09 2.82
C LYS A 57 -22.14 1.17 4.30
N ALA A 58 -21.77 0.18 5.11
CA ALA A 58 -22.05 0.15 6.54
C ALA A 58 -21.20 1.13 7.36
N ILE A 59 -20.07 1.62 6.84
CA ILE A 59 -19.08 2.39 7.61
C ILE A 59 -18.82 3.81 7.07
N GLU A 60 -19.48 4.23 5.98
CA GLU A 60 -19.21 5.53 5.36
C GLU A 60 -20.41 6.19 4.66
N ASP A 61 -20.28 7.49 4.42
CA ASP A 61 -21.25 8.27 3.64
C ASP A 61 -21.22 7.85 2.15
N PRO A 62 -22.38 7.71 1.47
CA PRO A 62 -22.45 7.43 0.03
C PRO A 62 -21.70 8.41 -0.86
N LYS A 63 -21.49 9.65 -0.41
CA LYS A 63 -20.73 10.69 -1.13
C LYS A 63 -19.23 10.62 -0.92
N SER A 64 -18.75 9.67 -0.08
CA SER A 64 -17.33 9.54 0.19
C SER A 64 -16.53 9.16 -1.05
N MET A 65 -15.26 9.55 -1.07
CA MET A 65 -14.37 9.28 -2.20
C MET A 65 -12.93 9.03 -1.73
N VAL A 66 -12.20 8.30 -2.53
CA VAL A 66 -10.74 8.23 -2.47
C VAL A 66 -10.20 8.32 -3.89
N LEU A 67 -9.38 9.31 -4.15
CA LEU A 67 -8.77 9.44 -5.47
C LEU A 67 -7.51 8.59 -5.54
N HIS A 68 -7.36 7.88 -6.66
CA HIS A 68 -6.19 7.05 -6.87
C HIS A 68 -5.72 7.05 -8.33
N THR A 69 -4.45 6.74 -8.53
CA THR A 69 -3.91 6.26 -9.79
C THR A 69 -2.77 5.30 -9.54
N HIS A 70 -2.49 4.44 -10.50
CA HIS A 70 -1.41 3.46 -10.45
C HIS A 70 -0.13 4.02 -11.09
N ASN A 71 0.98 3.33 -10.80
CA ASN A 71 2.27 3.51 -11.48
C ASN A 71 2.77 4.96 -11.46
N VAL A 72 2.76 5.58 -10.26
CA VAL A 72 3.22 6.98 -10.08
C VAL A 72 4.65 7.21 -10.55
N GLN A 73 5.50 6.17 -10.55
CA GLN A 73 6.86 6.22 -11.09
C GLN A 73 6.91 6.52 -12.59
N SER A 74 5.81 6.30 -13.31
CA SER A 74 5.70 6.60 -14.76
C SER A 74 5.35 8.05 -15.05
N TYR A 75 4.89 8.81 -14.05
CA TYR A 75 4.52 10.22 -14.20
C TYR A 75 5.68 11.17 -13.94
N SER A 76 6.64 10.79 -13.09
CA SER A 76 7.65 11.72 -12.61
C SER A 76 8.95 11.01 -12.22
N GLN A 77 10.07 11.58 -12.65
CA GLN A 77 11.40 11.12 -12.23
C GLN A 77 11.55 11.13 -10.69
N LYS A 78 10.94 12.10 -9.99
CA LYS A 78 11.01 12.17 -8.54
C LYS A 78 10.24 11.03 -7.89
N MET A 79 9.11 10.62 -8.46
CA MET A 79 8.38 9.44 -8.01
C MET A 79 9.16 8.15 -8.28
N LEU A 80 9.83 8.03 -9.42
CA LEU A 80 10.76 6.92 -9.70
C LEU A 80 11.91 6.90 -8.69
N ASN A 81 12.54 8.03 -8.42
CA ASN A 81 13.63 8.13 -7.42
C ASN A 81 13.14 7.77 -6.00
N MET A 82 11.89 8.05 -5.65
CA MET A 82 11.29 7.62 -4.38
C MET A 82 11.26 6.10 -4.26
N VAL A 83 10.81 5.39 -5.30
CA VAL A 83 10.77 3.90 -5.30
C VAL A 83 12.17 3.30 -5.23
N GLN A 84 13.17 3.98 -5.81
CA GLN A 84 14.57 3.55 -5.83
C GLN A 84 15.37 4.05 -4.61
N ASN A 85 14.71 4.67 -3.63
CA ASN A 85 15.39 5.22 -2.46
C ASN A 85 16.13 4.14 -1.69
N LYS A 86 17.45 4.34 -1.48
CA LYS A 86 18.33 3.39 -0.83
C LYS A 86 17.82 2.97 0.55
N ASN A 87 17.40 3.92 1.38
CA ASN A 87 16.97 3.64 2.75
C ASN A 87 15.68 2.82 2.78
N LEU A 88 14.75 3.08 1.83
CA LEU A 88 13.54 2.28 1.65
C LEU A 88 13.91 0.84 1.27
N LEU A 89 14.77 0.67 0.27
CA LEU A 89 15.19 -0.64 -0.20
C LEU A 89 16.02 -1.41 0.85
N ASP A 90 16.78 -0.73 1.73
CA ASP A 90 17.50 -1.38 2.83
C ASP A 90 16.53 -1.99 3.88
N VAL A 91 15.40 -1.33 4.14
CA VAL A 91 14.35 -1.91 4.99
C VAL A 91 13.70 -3.11 4.29
N VAL A 92 13.31 -2.95 3.03
CA VAL A 92 12.67 -4.03 2.25
C VAL A 92 13.59 -5.25 2.12
N GLU A 93 14.88 -5.05 1.85
CA GLU A 93 15.87 -6.14 1.82
C GLU A 93 15.91 -6.92 3.13
N SER A 94 15.71 -6.24 4.26
CA SER A 94 15.66 -6.90 5.58
C SER A 94 14.42 -7.78 5.75
N LEU A 95 13.35 -7.54 4.98
CA LEU A 95 12.07 -8.25 5.06
C LEU A 95 11.95 -9.38 4.05
N ILE A 96 12.39 -9.16 2.78
CA ILE A 96 12.14 -10.11 1.68
C ILE A 96 13.42 -10.58 0.95
N GLY A 97 14.59 -10.18 1.44
CA GLY A 97 15.88 -10.55 0.85
C GLY A 97 16.40 -9.55 -0.19
N PRO A 98 17.58 -9.84 -0.78
CA PRO A 98 18.35 -8.87 -1.57
C PRO A 98 17.78 -8.58 -2.97
N ASP A 99 16.94 -9.46 -3.48
CA ASP A 99 16.36 -9.36 -4.81
C ASP A 99 14.97 -8.73 -4.69
N ILE A 100 14.83 -7.45 -5.08
CA ILE A 100 13.61 -6.67 -4.85
C ILE A 100 13.00 -6.25 -6.17
N ILE A 101 11.76 -6.65 -6.40
CA ILE A 101 10.99 -6.34 -7.61
C ILE A 101 9.82 -5.43 -7.24
N LEU A 102 9.64 -4.36 -8.00
CA LEU A 102 8.45 -3.52 -7.95
C LEU A 102 7.31 -4.22 -8.69
N HIS A 103 6.22 -4.49 -7.98
CA HIS A 103 4.98 -4.94 -8.60
C HIS A 103 4.22 -3.75 -9.21
N HIS A 104 3.89 -2.76 -8.40
CA HIS A 104 3.27 -1.50 -8.83
C HIS A 104 3.34 -0.47 -7.71
N THR A 105 2.95 0.75 -8.04
CA THR A 105 2.66 1.79 -7.04
C THR A 105 1.23 2.27 -7.17
N LYS A 106 0.69 2.83 -6.08
CA LYS A 106 -0.60 3.54 -6.06
C LYS A 106 -0.48 4.84 -5.29
N LEU A 107 -1.01 5.90 -5.87
CA LEU A 107 -1.30 7.13 -5.17
C LEU A 107 -2.69 7.02 -4.53
N PHE A 108 -2.81 7.40 -3.25
CA PHE A 108 -4.09 7.52 -2.56
C PHE A 108 -4.26 8.91 -1.94
N LEU A 109 -5.30 9.61 -2.35
CA LEU A 109 -5.75 10.86 -1.76
C LEU A 109 -7.11 10.63 -1.09
N LYS A 110 -7.17 10.75 0.24
CA LYS A 110 -8.42 10.88 0.99
C LYS A 110 -8.73 12.36 1.20
N PRO A 111 -9.71 12.94 0.48
CA PRO A 111 -10.07 14.34 0.64
C PRO A 111 -10.54 14.68 2.06
N PRO A 112 -10.53 15.96 2.45
CA PRO A 112 -11.12 16.42 3.70
C PRO A 112 -12.59 16.04 3.79
N LYS A 113 -13.06 15.68 4.99
CA LYS A 113 -14.47 15.41 5.34
C LYS A 113 -15.11 14.21 4.64
N ILE A 114 -14.77 13.94 3.38
CA ILE A 114 -15.42 12.93 2.53
C ILE A 114 -14.47 11.80 2.11
N GLY A 115 -13.28 11.70 2.72
CA GLY A 115 -12.34 10.62 2.39
C GLY A 115 -12.89 9.25 2.78
N SER A 116 -13.03 8.34 1.79
CA SER A 116 -13.64 7.02 1.94
C SER A 116 -12.86 6.09 2.89
N ALA A 117 -13.59 5.22 3.59
CA ALA A 117 -13.01 4.14 4.39
C ALA A 117 -12.56 2.97 3.50
N PHE A 118 -11.69 2.13 4.04
CA PHE A 118 -11.39 0.80 3.50
C PHE A 118 -11.65 -0.25 4.59
N PRO A 119 -12.53 -1.24 4.35
CA PRO A 119 -12.76 -2.35 5.26
C PRO A 119 -11.48 -3.15 5.54
N LEU A 120 -11.51 -4.00 6.58
CA LEU A 120 -10.43 -4.95 6.83
C LEU A 120 -10.30 -5.92 5.65
N HIS A 121 -9.08 -6.05 5.13
CA HIS A 121 -8.73 -6.92 4.01
C HIS A 121 -7.28 -7.36 4.07
N GLN A 122 -6.91 -8.29 3.20
CA GLN A 122 -5.54 -8.73 2.97
C GLN A 122 -5.17 -8.47 1.50
N ASP A 123 -3.98 -7.92 1.26
CA ASP A 123 -3.50 -7.57 -0.09
C ASP A 123 -3.27 -8.80 -0.99
N TRP A 124 -2.92 -9.96 -0.41
CA TRP A 124 -2.69 -11.19 -1.18
C TRP A 124 -3.86 -11.56 -2.09
N SER A 125 -5.08 -11.17 -1.73
CA SER A 125 -6.29 -11.45 -2.53
C SER A 125 -6.26 -10.85 -3.93
N TYR A 126 -5.41 -9.85 -4.15
CA TYR A 126 -5.31 -9.11 -5.41
C TYR A 126 -4.10 -9.49 -6.26
N PHE A 127 -2.99 -9.87 -5.63
CA PHE A 127 -1.71 -10.14 -6.30
C PHE A 127 -0.86 -11.13 -5.48
N PRO A 128 -1.34 -12.38 -5.31
CA PRO A 128 -0.61 -13.39 -4.55
C PRO A 128 0.72 -13.76 -5.18
N THR A 129 1.69 -14.04 -4.32
CA THR A 129 2.96 -14.65 -4.72
C THR A 129 3.10 -16.01 -4.06
N GLN A 130 3.77 -16.98 -4.70
CA GLN A 130 3.84 -18.35 -4.21
C GLN A 130 4.36 -18.48 -2.77
N SER A 131 5.31 -17.64 -2.39
CA SER A 131 5.91 -17.63 -1.03
C SER A 131 5.35 -16.55 -0.11
N ASN A 132 4.32 -15.78 -0.52
CA ASN A 132 3.78 -14.63 0.20
C ASN A 132 4.82 -13.55 0.53
N SER A 133 5.82 -13.36 -0.32
CA SER A 133 6.87 -12.36 -0.09
C SER A 133 6.43 -10.92 -0.36
N MET A 134 5.20 -10.71 -0.84
CA MET A 134 4.71 -9.35 -1.12
C MET A 134 4.62 -8.50 0.14
N VAL A 135 5.24 -7.33 0.08
CA VAL A 135 5.25 -6.32 1.14
C VAL A 135 4.76 -4.99 0.58
N ALA A 136 3.83 -4.39 1.28
CA ALA A 136 3.41 -3.02 1.04
C ALA A 136 4.33 -2.04 1.78
N ALA A 137 4.79 -0.98 1.12
CA ALA A 137 5.45 0.16 1.73
C ALA A 137 4.61 1.42 1.48
N VAL A 138 4.00 1.97 2.53
CA VAL A 138 3.16 3.17 2.45
C VAL A 138 3.96 4.38 2.87
N VAL A 139 4.33 5.21 1.90
CA VAL A 139 5.02 6.48 2.12
C VAL A 139 3.98 7.56 2.46
N HIS A 140 4.11 8.16 3.63
CA HIS A 140 3.23 9.23 4.08
C HIS A 140 3.76 10.60 3.61
N LEU A 141 3.02 11.27 2.73
CA LEU A 141 3.35 12.61 2.24
C LEU A 141 2.67 13.71 3.05
N SER A 142 1.61 13.36 3.76
CA SER A 142 0.92 14.22 4.73
C SER A 142 0.82 13.54 6.09
N LYS A 143 0.36 14.26 7.11
CA LYS A 143 -0.01 13.65 8.39
C LYS A 143 -1.08 12.58 8.19
N SER A 144 -1.02 11.53 9.00
CA SER A 144 -1.99 10.45 9.06
C SER A 144 -2.30 10.17 10.53
N LYS A 145 -3.21 10.96 11.09
CA LYS A 145 -3.58 10.98 12.51
C LYS A 145 -5.04 10.56 12.69
N GLU A 146 -5.51 10.61 13.93
CA GLU A 146 -6.92 10.42 14.24
C GLU A 146 -7.80 11.34 13.38
N ASN A 147 -8.98 10.88 13.01
CA ASN A 147 -9.91 11.55 12.11
C ASN A 147 -9.45 11.76 10.65
N MET A 148 -8.17 11.51 10.32
CA MET A 148 -7.66 11.58 8.94
C MET A 148 -7.78 10.25 8.18
N GLY A 149 -8.42 9.25 8.77
CA GLY A 149 -8.54 7.92 8.16
C GLY A 149 -7.19 7.18 8.10
N ARG A 150 -6.39 7.26 9.17
CA ARG A 150 -5.11 6.54 9.30
C ARG A 150 -5.28 5.03 9.10
N ILE A 151 -4.21 4.39 8.66
CA ILE A 151 -4.20 2.93 8.48
C ILE A 151 -4.30 2.26 9.84
N ARG A 152 -5.06 1.17 9.88
CA ARG A 152 -5.22 0.28 11.03
C ARG A 152 -4.84 -1.13 10.64
N LEU A 153 -4.16 -1.84 11.53
CA LEU A 153 -3.73 -3.22 11.33
C LEU A 153 -4.12 -4.09 12.52
N VAL A 154 -4.50 -5.31 12.25
CA VAL A 154 -4.64 -6.35 13.28
C VAL A 154 -3.27 -6.98 13.52
N LYS A 155 -2.68 -6.71 14.68
CA LYS A 155 -1.33 -7.20 15.03
C LYS A 155 -1.26 -8.73 14.97
N GLY A 156 -0.24 -9.24 14.30
CA GLY A 156 0.00 -10.68 14.16
C GLY A 156 -0.94 -11.41 13.19
N SER A 157 -1.90 -10.72 12.56
CA SER A 157 -2.88 -11.35 11.66
C SER A 157 -2.27 -11.99 10.42
N HIS A 158 -1.08 -11.58 10.00
CA HIS A 158 -0.35 -12.22 8.90
C HIS A 158 -0.07 -13.71 9.18
N LYS A 159 0.01 -14.11 10.46
CA LYS A 159 0.19 -15.51 10.89
C LYS A 159 -1.02 -16.41 10.60
N MET A 160 -2.19 -15.82 10.32
CA MET A 160 -3.36 -16.55 9.82
C MET A 160 -3.13 -17.09 8.41
N GLY A 161 -2.09 -16.60 7.71
CA GLY A 161 -1.89 -16.89 6.30
C GLY A 161 -2.95 -16.26 5.41
N ARG A 162 -3.23 -16.90 4.29
CA ARG A 162 -4.24 -16.47 3.32
C ARG A 162 -5.65 -16.83 3.79
N VAL A 163 -6.49 -15.85 4.04
CA VAL A 163 -7.91 -16.05 4.34
C VAL A 163 -8.72 -15.88 3.06
N LYS A 164 -9.45 -16.90 2.67
CA LYS A 164 -10.27 -16.87 1.44
C LYS A 164 -11.33 -15.77 1.52
N GLY A 165 -11.48 -14.99 0.45
CA GLY A 165 -12.43 -13.89 0.38
C GLY A 165 -12.04 -12.63 1.15
N SER A 166 -10.77 -12.52 1.59
CA SER A 166 -10.25 -11.38 2.35
C SER A 166 -9.98 -10.11 1.52
N ASP A 167 -10.67 -9.94 0.39
CA ASP A 167 -10.57 -8.76 -0.48
C ASP A 167 -11.29 -7.51 0.05
N GLY A 168 -12.06 -7.64 1.14
CA GLY A 168 -12.80 -6.54 1.76
C GLY A 168 -14.11 -6.16 1.06
N HIS A 169 -14.55 -6.93 0.06
CA HIS A 169 -15.82 -6.68 -0.64
C HIS A 169 -17.01 -7.40 0.00
N SER A 170 -16.78 -8.51 0.68
CA SER A 170 -17.81 -9.33 1.30
C SER A 170 -17.51 -9.62 2.76
N TYR A 171 -18.54 -9.92 3.56
CA TYR A 171 -18.37 -10.38 4.94
C TYR A 171 -17.72 -11.77 4.96
N VAL A 172 -16.64 -11.90 5.70
CA VAL A 172 -15.94 -13.17 5.95
C VAL A 172 -15.91 -13.43 7.45
N LYS A 173 -16.49 -14.54 7.89
CA LYS A 173 -16.63 -14.88 9.31
C LYS A 173 -15.29 -14.92 10.05
N ASP A 174 -14.27 -15.52 9.43
CA ASP A 174 -12.93 -15.66 10.03
C ASP A 174 -12.20 -14.31 10.19
N ILE A 175 -12.63 -13.27 9.48
CA ILE A 175 -12.13 -11.91 9.62
C ILE A 175 -13.09 -11.10 10.49
N HIS A 176 -14.29 -10.84 9.99
CA HIS A 176 -15.20 -9.85 10.55
C HIS A 176 -15.98 -10.37 11.78
N GLY A 177 -15.95 -11.69 12.05
CA GLY A 177 -16.50 -12.28 13.27
C GLY A 177 -15.56 -12.15 14.48
N SER A 178 -14.25 -11.93 14.23
CA SER A 178 -13.22 -11.89 15.27
C SER A 178 -12.45 -10.58 15.31
N HIS A 179 -12.52 -9.79 14.25
CA HIS A 179 -11.77 -8.54 14.10
C HIS A 179 -12.67 -7.44 13.55
N ASP A 180 -12.55 -6.26 14.11
CA ASP A 180 -13.20 -5.05 13.60
C ASP A 180 -12.18 -3.93 13.38
N LEU A 181 -12.56 -2.95 12.55
CA LEU A 181 -11.70 -1.83 12.23
C LEU A 181 -11.51 -0.87 13.41
N GLU A 182 -12.45 -0.85 14.38
CA GLU A 182 -12.38 0.01 15.57
C GLU A 182 -11.30 -0.45 16.54
N SER A 183 -11.22 -1.75 16.81
CA SER A 183 -10.25 -2.36 17.74
C SER A 183 -8.88 -2.56 17.10
N ALA A 184 -8.78 -2.56 15.77
CA ALA A 184 -7.51 -2.70 15.07
C ALA A 184 -6.54 -1.56 15.41
N HIS A 185 -5.25 -1.92 15.57
CA HIS A 185 -4.19 -0.98 15.96
C HIS A 185 -4.02 0.14 14.95
N ALA A 186 -4.27 1.36 15.39
CA ALA A 186 -4.17 2.54 14.56
C ALA A 186 -2.72 3.06 14.48
N VAL A 187 -2.22 3.26 13.26
CA VAL A 187 -0.85 3.73 13.03
C VAL A 187 -0.85 5.22 12.75
N ASP A 188 -0.36 6.00 13.72
CA ASP A 188 -0.05 7.41 13.52
C ASP A 188 1.23 7.56 12.72
N ALA A 189 1.18 8.38 11.68
CA ALA A 189 2.34 8.69 10.86
C ALA A 189 2.43 10.20 10.56
N ASP A 190 3.67 10.66 10.44
CA ASP A 190 4.02 12.01 10.02
C ASP A 190 4.62 12.00 8.61
N PRO A 191 4.66 13.15 7.90
CA PRO A 191 5.28 13.20 6.58
C PRO A 191 6.73 12.72 6.62
N GLY A 192 7.06 11.75 5.76
CA GLY A 192 8.36 11.09 5.71
C GLY A 192 8.43 9.74 6.40
N ASP A 193 7.43 9.39 7.19
CA ASP A 193 7.31 8.04 7.75
C ASP A 193 6.90 7.04 6.66
N VAL A 194 7.37 5.80 6.80
CA VAL A 194 6.98 4.69 5.90
C VAL A 194 6.50 3.51 6.72
N LEU A 195 5.27 3.09 6.46
CA LEU A 195 4.67 1.90 7.05
C LEU A 195 4.85 0.72 6.10
N PHE A 196 5.51 -0.33 6.57
CA PHE A 196 5.65 -1.60 5.87
C PHE A 196 4.70 -2.63 6.47
N PHE A 197 4.00 -3.42 5.64
CA PHE A 197 3.19 -4.53 6.13
C PHE A 197 3.16 -5.71 5.16
N HIS A 198 2.96 -6.90 5.72
CA HIS A 198 2.92 -8.16 4.99
C HIS A 198 1.61 -8.31 4.22
N CYS A 199 1.62 -8.93 3.05
CA CYS A 199 0.43 -9.11 2.21
C CYS A 199 -0.73 -9.86 2.90
N CYS A 200 -0.44 -10.71 3.88
CA CYS A 200 -1.44 -11.39 4.70
C CYS A 200 -1.83 -10.63 5.97
N SER A 201 -1.33 -9.41 6.22
CA SER A 201 -1.78 -8.60 7.35
C SER A 201 -3.17 -8.05 7.09
N LEU A 202 -4.10 -8.31 8.02
CA LEU A 202 -5.41 -7.66 8.00
C LEU A 202 -5.24 -6.17 8.29
N HIS A 203 -5.65 -5.34 7.34
CA HIS A 203 -5.55 -3.90 7.45
C HIS A 203 -6.73 -3.20 6.81
N GLY A 204 -6.92 -1.96 7.19
CA GLY A 204 -7.96 -1.10 6.65
C GLY A 204 -7.76 0.34 7.08
N SER A 205 -8.74 1.20 6.85
CA SER A 205 -8.69 2.57 7.33
C SER A 205 -10.09 3.17 7.42
N LYS A 206 -10.33 3.99 8.45
CA LYS A 206 -11.57 4.75 8.56
C LYS A 206 -11.67 5.85 7.51
N ALA A 207 -12.84 6.47 7.44
CA ALA A 207 -13.05 7.69 6.66
C ALA A 207 -12.18 8.85 7.16
N ASN A 208 -11.80 9.74 6.27
CA ASN A 208 -11.19 11.03 6.64
C ASN A 208 -12.30 12.04 6.96
N LYS A 209 -12.46 12.35 8.23
CA LYS A 209 -13.42 13.35 8.73
C LYS A 209 -12.75 14.67 9.12
N SER A 210 -11.43 14.79 8.89
CA SER A 210 -10.67 16.00 9.22
C SER A 210 -10.80 17.08 8.15
N GLU A 211 -10.33 18.28 8.47
CA GLU A 211 -10.25 19.42 7.54
C GLU A 211 -9.07 19.30 6.54
N ASN A 212 -8.23 18.27 6.64
CA ASN A 212 -7.02 18.11 5.85
C ASN A 212 -7.05 16.84 5.01
N SER A 213 -6.45 16.87 3.83
CA SER A 213 -6.24 15.70 3.00
C SER A 213 -5.23 14.74 3.61
N ARG A 214 -5.47 13.42 3.44
CA ARG A 214 -4.44 12.39 3.67
C ARG A 214 -3.86 11.94 2.33
N LYS A 215 -2.56 12.16 2.14
CA LYS A 215 -1.81 11.84 0.93
C LYS A 215 -0.80 10.72 1.22
N THR A 216 -0.92 9.60 0.52
CA THR A 216 0.02 8.47 0.65
C THR A 216 0.36 7.88 -0.71
N VAL A 217 1.57 7.33 -0.84
CA VAL A 217 1.95 6.49 -1.97
C VAL A 217 2.24 5.09 -1.44
N LEU A 218 1.48 4.13 -1.95
CA LEU A 218 1.68 2.70 -1.73
C LEU A 218 2.67 2.18 -2.77
N ILE A 219 3.66 1.40 -2.33
CA ILE A 219 4.63 0.71 -3.17
C ILE A 219 4.51 -0.78 -2.84
N GLN A 220 4.10 -1.61 -3.80
CA GLN A 220 4.03 -3.07 -3.65
C GLN A 220 5.30 -3.71 -4.20
N LEU A 221 5.98 -4.45 -3.34
CA LEU A 221 7.31 -5.02 -3.57
C LEU A 221 7.30 -6.52 -3.25
N TYR A 222 8.01 -7.32 -4.03
CA TYR A 222 8.14 -8.75 -3.78
C TYR A 222 9.56 -9.24 -4.05
N SER A 223 9.89 -10.42 -3.52
CA SER A 223 11.20 -11.04 -3.72
C SER A 223 11.39 -11.47 -5.18
N GLY A 224 12.55 -11.17 -5.76
CA GLY A 224 12.92 -11.65 -7.09
C GLY A 224 13.03 -13.17 -7.19
N LYS A 225 13.02 -13.88 -6.05
CA LYS A 225 12.96 -15.36 -5.94
C LYS A 225 11.54 -15.88 -5.75
N ASP A 226 10.53 -15.03 -5.78
CA ASP A 226 9.14 -15.42 -5.67
C ASP A 226 8.41 -15.21 -7.00
N LYS A 227 7.34 -15.95 -7.22
CA LYS A 227 6.58 -15.93 -8.47
C LYS A 227 5.16 -15.41 -8.20
N ILE A 228 4.72 -14.46 -9.01
CA ILE A 228 3.32 -14.01 -9.01
C ILE A 228 2.45 -15.15 -9.54
N GLU A 229 1.37 -15.48 -8.83
CA GLU A 229 0.40 -16.50 -9.24
C GLU A 229 -0.62 -15.92 -10.23
N TYR A 230 -1.20 -14.79 -9.85
CA TYR A 230 -2.06 -13.94 -10.70
C TYR A 230 -2.01 -12.50 -10.19
N SER A 231 -2.58 -11.57 -10.92
CA SER A 231 -2.69 -10.20 -10.47
C SER A 231 -3.90 -9.51 -11.07
N THR A 232 -4.65 -8.79 -10.24
CA THR A 232 -5.71 -7.89 -10.70
C THR A 232 -5.17 -6.54 -11.16
N HIS A 233 -3.87 -6.29 -10.94
CA HIS A 233 -3.17 -5.06 -11.27
C HIS A 233 -1.97 -5.37 -12.15
N LYS A 234 -1.64 -4.45 -13.06
CA LYS A 234 -0.47 -4.62 -13.92
C LYS A 234 0.81 -4.73 -13.07
N ASN A 235 1.48 -5.87 -13.18
CA ASN A 235 2.81 -6.08 -12.62
C ASN A 235 3.85 -5.46 -13.54
N VAL A 236 4.53 -4.38 -13.10
CA VAL A 236 5.55 -3.71 -13.92
C VAL A 236 6.88 -4.45 -13.95
N GLN A 237 7.12 -5.37 -13.04
CA GLN A 237 8.33 -6.21 -12.93
C GLN A 237 9.65 -5.42 -12.94
N LEU A 238 9.64 -4.19 -12.45
CA LEU A 238 10.85 -3.39 -12.41
C LEU A 238 11.77 -3.87 -11.27
N THR A 239 12.95 -4.38 -11.63
CA THR A 239 13.97 -4.77 -10.66
C THR A 239 14.56 -3.50 -10.04
N LEU A 240 14.38 -3.34 -8.72
CA LEU A 240 14.90 -2.19 -7.96
C LEU A 240 16.25 -2.51 -7.30
N ARG A 241 16.48 -3.78 -6.96
CA ARG A 241 17.73 -4.29 -6.39
C ARG A 241 17.88 -5.78 -6.72
N GLY A 242 19.12 -6.24 -6.94
CA GLY A 242 19.41 -7.64 -7.19
C GLY A 242 18.89 -8.14 -8.54
N TRP A 243 18.18 -9.27 -8.55
CA TRP A 243 17.82 -9.99 -9.75
C TRP A 243 16.37 -10.48 -9.75
N ASN A 244 15.72 -10.48 -10.92
CA ASN A 244 14.42 -11.15 -11.13
C ASN A 244 14.66 -12.54 -11.71
N HIS A 245 14.62 -13.57 -10.87
CA HIS A 245 14.92 -14.96 -11.25
C HIS A 245 13.86 -15.59 -12.16
N TYR A 246 12.69 -14.99 -12.27
CA TYR A 246 11.57 -15.47 -13.10
C TYR A 246 11.29 -14.59 -14.33
N ALA A 247 12.17 -13.63 -14.61
CA ALA A 247 12.05 -12.82 -15.81
C ALA A 247 12.28 -13.71 -17.05
N THR A 248 11.36 -13.64 -18.01
CA THR A 248 11.45 -14.26 -19.32
C THR A 248 11.23 -13.20 -20.37
N ARG A 249 11.67 -13.44 -21.61
CA ARG A 249 11.40 -12.52 -22.71
C ARG A 249 9.90 -12.16 -22.79
N SER A 250 9.04 -13.16 -22.77
CA SER A 250 7.59 -12.96 -22.93
C SER A 250 6.96 -12.11 -21.83
N ASN A 251 7.38 -12.30 -20.56
CA ASN A 251 6.75 -11.55 -19.45
C ASN A 251 7.35 -10.15 -19.24
N VAL A 252 8.59 -9.90 -19.72
CA VAL A 252 9.24 -8.59 -19.64
C VAL A 252 8.84 -7.71 -20.82
N ASP A 253 8.77 -8.27 -22.03
CA ASP A 253 8.40 -7.52 -23.24
C ASP A 253 6.93 -7.03 -23.22
N GLY A 254 6.11 -7.54 -22.33
CA GLY A 254 4.70 -7.18 -22.26
C GLY A 254 3.89 -7.61 -23.49
N ILE A 255 4.46 -8.47 -24.33
CA ILE A 255 3.78 -9.11 -25.44
C ILE A 255 2.97 -10.24 -24.80
N GLY A 256 1.69 -9.92 -24.51
CA GLY A 256 0.77 -10.92 -24.00
C GLY A 256 0.66 -12.09 -24.96
N VAL A 257 0.80 -13.29 -24.43
CA VAL A 257 0.41 -14.53 -25.08
C VAL A 257 -1.09 -14.72 -24.84
#